data_4b4c17b49785ffeb0a5c1ec385339d2a
#
_entry.id   4b4c17b49785ffeb0a5c1ec385339d2a
#
_cell.length_a   1.000
_cell.length_b   1.000
_cell.length_c   1.000
_cell.angle_alpha   90.00
_cell.angle_beta   90.00
_cell.angle_gamma   90.00
#
_symmetry.space_group_name_H-M   'P 1'
#
loop_
_entity.id
_entity.type
_entity.pdbx_description
1 polymer ?
#
loop_
_entity_poly.entity_id
_entity_poly.type
_entity_poly.pdbx_seq_one_letter_code
_entity_poly.pdbx_strand_id
1 'polypeptide(L)'
;MSRPKPTVVLESVNKKTYKSDQILEAEAIWAVFYQGKPFNLKSQNSLSGYPGSKYKKVSFSNPGHAHNLAKKLNTLFNSKDFAVYKLTTGEEIK
;
A
#
# COMPACT_ATOMS: atom_id res chain seq x y z
N MET A 1 -7.24 13.43 -15.54
CA MET A 1 -7.96 12.29 -16.10
C MET A 1 -8.54 11.43 -14.98
N SER A 2 -9.82 11.19 -15.04
CA SER A 2 -10.44 10.30 -14.08
C SER A 2 -10.10 8.86 -14.44
N ARG A 3 -9.85 8.05 -13.43
CA ARG A 3 -9.65 6.63 -13.65
C ARG A 3 -10.99 5.94 -13.90
N PRO A 4 -11.02 4.91 -14.73
CA PRO A 4 -12.22 4.10 -14.82
C PRO A 4 -12.51 3.48 -13.46
N LYS A 5 -13.79 3.35 -13.13
CA LYS A 5 -14.19 2.72 -11.88
C LYS A 5 -13.77 1.24 -11.89
N PRO A 6 -13.19 0.74 -10.80
CA PRO A 6 -12.87 -0.68 -10.72
C PRO A 6 -14.13 -1.55 -10.83
N THR A 7 -13.98 -2.71 -11.42
CA THR A 7 -15.07 -3.67 -11.53
C THR A 7 -15.30 -4.32 -10.17
N VAL A 8 -16.55 -4.37 -9.75
CA VAL A 8 -16.95 -5.06 -8.52
C VAL A 8 -16.98 -6.55 -8.79
N VAL A 9 -16.20 -7.31 -8.03
CA VAL A 9 -16.15 -8.77 -8.16
C VAL A 9 -17.13 -9.44 -7.22
N LEU A 10 -17.16 -9.00 -5.97
CA LEU A 10 -18.06 -9.52 -4.94
C LEU A 10 -18.62 -8.38 -4.11
N GLU A 11 -19.84 -8.55 -3.63
CA GLU A 11 -20.47 -7.57 -2.76
C GLU A 11 -21.23 -8.27 -1.65
N SER A 12 -21.09 -7.76 -0.43
CA SER A 12 -21.82 -8.23 0.74
C SER A 12 -22.50 -7.04 1.41
N VAL A 13 -23.81 -7.15 1.60
CA VAL A 13 -24.59 -6.10 2.25
C VAL A 13 -25.19 -6.64 3.54
N ASN A 14 -24.95 -5.96 4.64
CA ASN A 14 -25.55 -6.29 5.92
C ASN A 14 -26.76 -5.38 6.15
N LYS A 15 -27.95 -5.95 6.06
CA LYS A 15 -29.20 -5.18 6.17
C LYS A 15 -29.48 -4.67 7.58
N LYS A 16 -28.88 -5.27 8.60
CA LYS A 16 -29.08 -4.86 9.99
C LYS A 16 -28.28 -3.61 10.33
N THR A 17 -27.04 -3.52 9.84
CA THR A 17 -26.13 -2.40 10.12
C THR A 17 -26.05 -1.42 8.96
N TYR A 18 -26.65 -1.74 7.84
CA TYR A 18 -26.57 -0.98 6.57
C TYR A 18 -25.14 -0.83 6.07
N LYS A 19 -24.28 -1.75 6.46
CA LYS A 19 -22.90 -1.75 6.03
C LYS A 19 -22.73 -2.67 4.82
N SER A 20 -22.03 -2.20 3.81
CA SER A 20 -21.72 -3.01 2.64
C SER A 20 -20.23 -3.10 2.44
N ASP A 21 -19.78 -4.27 2.02
CA ASP A 21 -18.38 -4.50 1.67
C ASP A 21 -18.34 -4.96 0.22
N GLN A 22 -17.42 -4.38 -0.53
CA GLN A 22 -17.23 -4.71 -1.93
C GLN A 22 -15.79 -5.16 -2.18
N ILE A 23 -15.67 -6.22 -2.95
CA ILE A 23 -14.37 -6.65 -3.45
C ILE A 23 -14.24 -6.15 -4.88
N LEU A 24 -13.30 -5.27 -5.09
CA LEU A 24 -13.07 -4.64 -6.38
C LEU A 24 -11.88 -5.27 -7.07
N GLU A 25 -11.96 -5.37 -8.39
CA GLU A 25 -10.85 -5.87 -9.18
C GLU A 25 -9.67 -4.91 -9.13
N ALA A 26 -8.47 -5.45 -8.99
CA ALA A 26 -7.24 -4.68 -9.06
C ALA A 26 -6.34 -5.28 -10.12
N GLU A 27 -5.66 -4.43 -10.88
CA GLU A 27 -4.73 -4.87 -11.92
C GLU A 27 -3.52 -5.57 -11.31
N ALA A 28 -2.99 -5.02 -10.25
CA ALA A 28 -1.78 -5.51 -9.60
C ALA A 28 -1.66 -4.90 -8.22
N ILE A 29 -0.62 -5.30 -7.51
CA ILE A 29 -0.18 -4.62 -6.30
C ILE A 29 1.12 -3.89 -6.62
N TRP A 30 1.20 -2.62 -6.29
CA TRP A 30 2.42 -1.84 -6.45
C TRP A 30 3.06 -1.69 -5.08
N ALA A 31 4.30 -2.14 -4.97
CA ALA A 31 5.04 -2.13 -3.72
C ALA A 31 6.32 -1.32 -3.88
N VAL A 32 6.72 -0.67 -2.79
CA VAL A 32 8.00 0.02 -2.76
C VAL A 32 9.04 -0.97 -2.26
N PHE A 33 10.15 -1.07 -3.00
CA PHE A 33 11.27 -1.92 -2.66
C PHE A 33 12.51 -1.04 -2.42
N TYR A 34 13.37 -1.48 -1.55
CA TYR A 34 14.65 -0.81 -1.28
C TYR A 34 15.77 -1.67 -1.84
N GLN A 35 16.50 -1.12 -2.82
CA GLN A 35 17.58 -1.85 -3.51
C GLN A 35 17.12 -3.20 -4.06
N GLY A 36 15.88 -3.24 -4.59
CA GLY A 36 15.32 -4.46 -5.16
C GLY A 36 14.86 -5.48 -4.15
N LYS A 37 14.80 -5.13 -2.86
CA LYS A 37 14.38 -6.05 -1.80
C LYS A 37 13.19 -5.49 -1.04
N PRO A 38 12.28 -6.35 -0.56
CA PRO A 38 11.20 -5.88 0.31
C PRO A 38 11.75 -5.37 1.64
N PHE A 39 11.01 -4.44 2.24
CA PHE A 39 11.41 -3.86 3.52
C PHE A 39 10.17 -3.52 4.35
N ASN A 40 10.40 -3.24 5.63
CA ASN A 40 9.36 -2.74 6.52
C ASN A 40 9.63 -1.28 6.85
N LEU A 41 8.58 -0.47 6.80
CA LEU A 41 8.68 0.94 7.17
C LEU A 41 8.14 1.12 8.58
N LYS A 42 9.01 1.53 9.47
CA LYS A 42 8.67 1.76 10.87
C LYS A 42 8.83 3.25 11.17
N SER A 43 7.78 3.86 11.71
CA SER A 43 7.81 5.27 12.10
C SER A 43 7.64 5.38 13.60
N GLN A 44 8.43 6.26 14.21
CA GLN A 44 8.41 6.48 15.63
C GLN A 44 8.55 7.98 15.90
N ASN A 45 7.72 8.49 16.81
CA ASN A 45 7.82 9.87 17.24
C ASN A 45 8.31 9.91 18.69
N SER A 46 9.58 10.24 18.86
CA SER A 46 10.20 10.26 20.18
C SER A 46 9.78 11.45 21.05
N LEU A 47 9.15 12.46 20.45
CA LEU A 47 8.75 13.66 21.16
C LEU A 47 7.33 13.61 21.70
N SER A 48 6.49 12.72 21.19
CA SER A 48 5.07 12.68 21.54
C SER A 48 4.77 11.99 22.85
N GLY A 49 5.71 11.27 23.42
CA GLY A 49 5.48 10.52 24.65
C GLY A 49 4.59 9.29 24.48
N TYR A 50 4.09 9.03 23.30
CA TYR A 50 3.32 7.84 23.04
C TYR A 50 4.22 6.62 22.95
N PRO A 51 3.89 5.56 23.67
CA PRO A 51 4.65 4.33 23.54
C PRO A 51 4.40 3.68 22.19
N GLY A 52 5.43 3.13 21.62
CA GLY A 52 5.31 2.28 20.46
C GLY A 52 5.57 2.98 19.15
N SER A 53 6.07 2.19 18.26
CA SER A 53 6.31 2.55 16.88
C SER A 53 5.21 1.95 16.01
N LYS A 54 4.96 2.57 14.87
CA LYS A 54 3.97 2.09 13.92
C LYS A 54 4.65 1.61 12.65
N TYR A 55 4.22 0.47 12.17
CA TYR A 55 4.60 0.00 10.85
C TYR A 55 3.65 0.59 9.83
N LYS A 56 4.20 1.17 8.79
CA LYS A 56 3.41 1.79 7.74
C LYS A 56 3.34 0.88 6.52
N LYS A 57 2.27 1.02 5.77
CA LYS A 57 2.02 0.25 4.56
C LYS A 57 3.01 0.64 3.47
N VAL A 58 3.58 -0.36 2.80
CA VAL A 58 4.52 -0.15 1.70
C VAL A 58 4.03 -0.77 0.39
N SER A 59 2.83 -1.36 0.39
CA SER A 59 2.23 -1.94 -0.81
C SER A 59 0.81 -1.42 -0.97
N PHE A 60 0.40 -1.22 -2.23
CA PHE A 60 -0.87 -0.56 -2.54
C PHE A 60 -1.49 -1.16 -3.80
N SER A 61 -2.82 -1.14 -3.88
CA SER A 61 -3.54 -1.46 -5.12
C SER A 61 -3.53 -0.30 -6.11
N ASN A 62 -3.03 0.86 -5.70
CA ASN A 62 -3.01 2.08 -6.49
C ASN A 62 -1.56 2.50 -6.73
N PRO A 63 -1.11 2.56 -8.01
CA PRO A 63 0.28 2.92 -8.30
C PRO A 63 0.65 4.32 -7.85
N GLY A 64 -0.30 5.27 -7.85
CA GLY A 64 -0.03 6.63 -7.41
C GLY A 64 0.43 6.70 -5.97
N HIS A 65 -0.18 5.92 -5.08
CA HIS A 65 0.22 5.88 -3.68
C HIS A 65 1.62 5.30 -3.51
N ALA A 66 1.95 4.27 -4.29
CA ALA A 66 3.28 3.66 -4.23
C ALA A 66 4.36 4.65 -4.72
N HIS A 67 4.09 5.35 -5.82
CA HIS A 67 5.03 6.34 -6.34
C HIS A 67 5.24 7.49 -5.36
N ASN A 68 4.17 7.96 -4.71
CA ASN A 68 4.27 9.04 -3.73
C ASN A 68 5.12 8.60 -2.53
N LEU A 69 4.93 7.37 -2.06
CA LEU A 69 5.74 6.85 -0.96
C LEU A 69 7.20 6.72 -1.34
N ALA A 70 7.49 6.17 -2.52
CA ALA A 70 8.87 6.02 -2.98
C ALA A 70 9.56 7.37 -3.08
N LYS A 71 8.88 8.37 -3.62
CA LYS A 71 9.41 9.72 -3.73
C LYS A 71 9.67 10.33 -2.36
N LYS A 72 8.75 10.15 -1.42
CA LYS A 72 8.90 10.65 -0.06
C LYS A 72 10.10 10.01 0.64
N LEU A 73 10.27 8.70 0.50
CA LEU A 73 11.38 8.01 1.15
C LEU A 73 12.72 8.38 0.52
N ASN A 74 12.77 8.51 -0.80
CA ASN A 74 13.99 8.96 -1.46
C ASN A 74 14.41 10.36 -1.00
N THR A 75 13.43 11.24 -0.80
CA THR A 75 13.70 12.59 -0.30
C THR A 75 14.13 12.53 1.16
N LEU A 76 13.43 11.76 1.98
CA LEU A 76 13.68 11.70 3.42
C LEU A 76 15.07 11.13 3.74
N PHE A 77 15.49 10.11 3.01
CA PHE A 77 16.79 9.47 3.25
C PHE A 77 17.87 9.92 2.27
N ASN A 78 17.55 10.92 1.44
CA ASN A 78 18.49 11.44 0.44
C ASN A 78 19.08 10.30 -0.40
N SER A 79 18.20 9.48 -0.96
CA SER A 79 18.54 8.24 -1.65
C SER A 79 17.82 8.17 -2.99
N LYS A 80 18.25 7.25 -3.84
CA LYS A 80 17.56 6.89 -5.08
C LYS A 80 17.22 5.40 -5.12
N ASP A 81 17.33 4.75 -3.99
CA ASP A 81 17.24 3.29 -3.90
C ASP A 81 15.81 2.77 -3.69
N PHE A 82 14.85 3.66 -3.40
CA PHE A 82 13.45 3.27 -3.26
C PHE A 82 12.77 3.33 -4.62
N ALA A 83 12.20 2.21 -5.05
CA ALA A 83 11.56 2.11 -6.35
C ALA A 83 10.23 1.36 -6.23
N VAL A 84 9.33 1.61 -7.19
CA VAL A 84 8.02 0.95 -7.24
C VAL A 84 8.12 -0.28 -8.13
N TYR A 85 7.66 -1.40 -7.62
CA TYR A 85 7.59 -2.65 -8.35
C TYR A 85 6.13 -3.05 -8.52
N LYS A 86 5.77 -3.46 -9.73
CA LYS A 86 4.44 -3.97 -10.05
C LYS A 86 4.44 -5.48 -9.84
N LEU A 87 3.57 -5.96 -8.97
CA LEU A 87 3.47 -7.37 -8.63
C LEU A 87 2.16 -7.92 -9.15
N THR A 88 2.21 -8.77 -10.16
CA THR A 88 1.03 -9.33 -10.80
C THR A 88 0.77 -10.79 -10.42
N THR A 89 1.79 -11.47 -9.92
CA THR A 89 1.69 -12.86 -9.48
C THR A 89 2.32 -13.01 -8.12
N GLY A 90 1.97 -14.10 -7.45
CA GLY A 90 2.52 -14.36 -6.14
C GLY A 90 2.51 -15.85 -5.83
N GLU A 91 3.15 -16.20 -4.75
CA GLU A 91 3.17 -17.56 -4.24
C GLU A 91 2.08 -17.72 -3.17
N GLU A 92 1.21 -18.71 -3.34
CA GLU A 92 0.20 -19.01 -2.35
C GLU A 92 0.85 -19.73 -1.16
N ILE A 93 0.68 -19.16 0.01
CA ILE A 93 1.20 -19.76 1.24
C ILE A 93 0.07 -20.53 1.91
N LYS A 94 0.31 -21.80 2.15
CA LYS A 94 -0.69 -22.69 2.78
C LYS A 94 -0.24 -23.14 4.15
#